data_7b40237489f8e9027bb8464960401b84
#
_entry.id   7b40237489f8e9027bb8464960401b84
#
_cell.length_a   1.000
_cell.length_b   1.000
_cell.length_c   1.000
_cell.angle_alpha   90.00
_cell.angle_beta   90.00
_cell.angle_gamma   90.00
#
_symmetry.space_group_name_H-M   'P 1'
#
loop_
_entity.id
_entity.type
_entity.pdbx_description
1 polymer ?
#
loop_
_entity_poly.entity_id
_entity_poly.type
_entity_poly.pdbx_seq_one_letter_code
_entity_poly.pdbx_strand_id
1 'polypeptide(L)'
;MFKHFSIHTAYLLIGLLYVLLPIMSWVILANQRRKEVALWCFGGVLFGLGAMLIGLRLVLDPLVSYTMAIGLLWYGLAIKIDALELELNIKSEPYSALFLGAAYISVYEFFRTAFPQPMVRFSVGMLVFVFQSLFIGYLVLAFYKREKLQSLLWLFFTFVAAAALNVIKLLLVVTGYTQPDVSSSEIDGLLTVSSGLLLAVVGNFAFVGLYLERAVIAQASKLSRQVEQLERQRSIGLMATSFAH
;
A
#
# COMPACT_ATOMS: atom_id res chain seq x y z
N MET A 1 9.96 -10.33 28.81
CA MET A 1 10.12 -8.89 28.56
C MET A 1 9.01 -8.29 27.69
N PHE A 2 8.14 -9.06 27.01
CA PHE A 2 7.07 -8.56 26.13
C PHE A 2 5.65 -8.53 26.74
N LYS A 3 5.49 -8.74 28.04
CA LYS A 3 4.20 -8.85 28.73
C LYS A 3 3.32 -7.58 28.75
N HIS A 4 3.77 -6.46 28.19
CA HIS A 4 3.05 -5.17 28.22
C HIS A 4 2.93 -4.45 26.88
N PHE A 5 3.24 -5.13 25.76
CA PHE A 5 3.03 -4.49 24.45
C PHE A 5 1.55 -4.60 24.08
N SER A 6 0.77 -3.55 24.39
CA SER A 6 -0.64 -3.55 24.08
C SER A 6 -0.85 -3.45 22.55
N ILE A 7 -1.87 -4.13 22.05
CA ILE A 7 -2.23 -4.07 20.64
C ILE A 7 -2.54 -2.63 20.20
N HIS A 8 -3.00 -1.78 21.10
CA HIS A 8 -3.23 -0.36 20.87
C HIS A 8 -1.92 0.37 20.53
N THR A 9 -0.85 0.10 21.29
CA THR A 9 0.48 0.64 21.02
C THR A 9 0.99 0.16 19.64
N ALA A 10 0.70 -1.09 19.29
CA ALA A 10 1.06 -1.62 17.97
C ALA A 10 0.37 -0.87 16.82
N TYR A 11 -0.94 -0.62 16.94
CA TYR A 11 -1.67 0.19 15.96
C TYR A 11 -1.14 1.62 15.84
N LEU A 12 -0.76 2.24 16.95
CA LEU A 12 -0.16 3.59 16.96
C LEU A 12 1.18 3.59 16.23
N LEU A 13 2.07 2.61 16.52
CA LEU A 13 3.36 2.51 15.85
C LEU A 13 3.21 2.21 14.35
N ILE A 14 2.34 1.28 13.97
CA ILE A 14 2.04 0.98 12.57
C ILE A 14 1.48 2.22 11.88
N GLY A 15 0.52 2.90 12.51
CA GLY A 15 -0.07 4.11 11.97
C GLY A 15 0.97 5.22 11.76
N LEU A 16 1.88 5.41 12.73
CA LEU A 16 2.99 6.36 12.61
C LEU A 16 3.92 6.00 11.45
N LEU A 17 4.29 4.73 11.28
CA LEU A 17 5.09 4.28 10.13
C LEU A 17 4.37 4.53 8.80
N TYR A 18 3.06 4.28 8.75
CA TYR A 18 2.24 4.56 7.56
C TYR A 18 2.08 6.07 7.25
N VAL A 19 2.31 6.94 8.20
CA VAL A 19 2.37 8.39 7.97
C VAL A 19 3.78 8.81 7.55
N LEU A 20 4.79 8.38 8.28
CA LEU A 20 6.18 8.83 8.06
C LEU A 20 6.78 8.28 6.76
N LEU A 21 6.61 6.97 6.46
CA LEU A 21 7.24 6.37 5.29
C LEU A 21 6.71 6.94 3.96
N PRO A 22 5.40 7.18 3.75
CA PRO A 22 4.92 7.88 2.57
C PRO A 22 5.44 9.33 2.46
N ILE A 23 5.54 10.05 3.58
CA ILE A 23 6.13 11.41 3.57
C ILE A 23 7.59 11.35 3.14
N MET A 24 8.37 10.41 3.68
CA MET A 24 9.77 10.19 3.26
C MET A 24 9.84 9.79 1.78
N SER A 25 8.95 8.91 1.32
CA SER A 25 8.85 8.50 -0.09
C SER A 25 8.59 9.71 -1.01
N TRP A 26 7.70 10.60 -0.59
CA TRP A 26 7.43 11.86 -1.30
C TRP A 26 8.65 12.76 -1.39
N VAL A 27 9.44 12.84 -0.32
CA VAL A 27 10.69 13.63 -0.30
C VAL A 27 11.76 12.98 -1.20
N ILE A 28 11.95 11.66 -1.12
CA ILE A 28 12.93 10.92 -1.93
C ILE A 28 12.58 11.05 -3.43
N LEU A 29 11.30 10.97 -3.77
CA LEU A 29 10.83 11.07 -5.15
C LEU A 29 10.54 12.51 -5.59
N ALA A 30 11.11 13.52 -4.91
CA ALA A 30 10.85 14.94 -5.19
C ALA A 30 11.10 15.35 -6.65
N ASN A 31 12.10 14.74 -7.30
CA ASN A 31 12.42 14.98 -8.72
C ASN A 31 11.51 14.20 -9.70
N GLN A 32 10.66 13.31 -9.20
CA GLN A 32 9.74 12.47 -9.97
C GLN A 32 8.29 12.69 -9.49
N ARG A 33 7.94 13.95 -9.18
CA ARG A 33 6.61 14.34 -8.67
C ARG A 33 5.56 14.12 -9.75
N ARG A 34 5.08 12.90 -9.84
CA ARG A 34 3.93 12.52 -10.67
C ARG A 34 2.68 12.43 -9.80
N LYS A 35 1.53 12.51 -10.43
CA LYS A 35 0.24 12.42 -9.77
C LYS A 35 0.06 11.07 -9.03
N GLU A 36 0.56 10.01 -9.63
CA GLU A 36 0.54 8.64 -9.08
C GLU A 36 1.31 8.53 -7.76
N VAL A 37 2.49 9.18 -7.68
CA VAL A 37 3.30 9.24 -6.46
C VAL A 37 2.56 10.01 -5.36
N ALA A 38 1.94 11.14 -5.72
CA ALA A 38 1.15 11.93 -4.77
C ALA A 38 -0.01 11.13 -4.20
N LEU A 39 -0.77 10.44 -5.06
CA LEU A 39 -1.89 9.60 -4.65
C LEU A 39 -1.44 8.44 -3.75
N TRP A 40 -0.36 7.74 -4.13
CA TRP A 40 0.17 6.65 -3.30
C TRP A 40 0.56 7.12 -1.90
N CYS A 41 1.29 8.23 -1.81
CA CYS A 41 1.72 8.80 -0.54
C CYS A 41 0.53 9.29 0.28
N PHE A 42 -0.42 10.00 -0.33
CA PHE A 42 -1.62 10.48 0.33
C PHE A 42 -2.49 9.32 0.85
N GLY A 43 -2.69 8.28 0.04
CA GLY A 43 -3.39 7.07 0.47
C GLY A 43 -2.70 6.38 1.65
N GLY A 44 -1.35 6.36 1.68
CA GLY A 44 -0.59 5.86 2.81
C GLY A 44 -0.82 6.66 4.09
N VAL A 45 -0.79 7.98 4.02
CA VAL A 45 -1.05 8.87 5.16
C VAL A 45 -2.47 8.66 5.70
N LEU A 46 -3.49 8.61 4.83
CA LEU A 46 -4.87 8.35 5.27
C LEU A 46 -5.00 6.99 5.97
N PHE A 47 -4.38 5.95 5.40
CA PHE A 47 -4.37 4.62 6.02
C PHE A 47 -3.70 4.66 7.41
N GLY A 48 -2.58 5.36 7.52
CA GLY A 48 -1.88 5.55 8.78
C GLY A 48 -2.71 6.26 9.84
N LEU A 49 -3.39 7.34 9.47
CA LEU A 49 -4.31 8.05 10.37
C LEU A 49 -5.45 7.15 10.82
N GLY A 50 -6.03 6.34 9.94
CA GLY A 50 -7.05 5.36 10.30
C GLY A 50 -6.54 4.34 11.33
N ALA A 51 -5.33 3.80 11.12
CA ALA A 51 -4.71 2.88 12.07
C ALA A 51 -4.43 3.55 13.43
N MET A 52 -3.98 4.79 13.46
CA MET A 52 -3.78 5.56 14.70
C MET A 52 -5.11 5.76 15.46
N LEU A 53 -6.21 6.07 14.77
CA LEU A 53 -7.53 6.20 15.40
C LEU A 53 -7.99 4.89 16.04
N ILE A 54 -7.71 3.73 15.41
CA ILE A 54 -7.95 2.41 16.03
C ILE A 54 -7.10 2.25 17.30
N GLY A 55 -5.84 2.65 17.25
CA GLY A 55 -4.94 2.60 18.41
C GLY A 55 -5.42 3.46 19.59
N LEU A 56 -6.07 4.58 19.31
CA LEU A 56 -6.61 5.51 20.29
C LEU A 56 -8.05 5.18 20.76
N ARG A 57 -8.57 4.02 20.40
CA ARG A 57 -9.95 3.60 20.69
C ARG A 57 -10.36 3.71 22.16
N LEU A 58 -9.44 3.53 23.10
CA LEU A 58 -9.73 3.63 24.53
C LEU A 58 -9.98 5.07 25.02
N VAL A 59 -9.56 6.07 24.22
CA VAL A 59 -9.60 7.48 24.62
C VAL A 59 -10.60 8.27 23.77
N LEU A 60 -10.79 7.85 22.51
CA LEU A 60 -11.63 8.55 21.54
C LEU A 60 -13.07 8.04 21.54
N ASP A 61 -13.99 8.92 21.12
CA ASP A 61 -15.39 8.55 20.88
C ASP A 61 -15.49 7.38 19.88
N PRO A 62 -16.45 6.45 20.08
CA PRO A 62 -16.66 5.31 19.19
C PRO A 62 -16.90 5.68 17.72
N LEU A 63 -17.55 6.80 17.43
CA LEU A 63 -17.75 7.25 16.04
C LEU A 63 -16.40 7.54 15.36
N VAL A 64 -15.48 8.17 16.07
CA VAL A 64 -14.14 8.52 15.55
C VAL A 64 -13.26 7.28 15.44
N SER A 65 -13.19 6.49 16.50
CA SER A 65 -12.26 5.35 16.61
C SER A 65 -12.69 4.10 15.84
N TYR A 66 -13.95 3.99 15.45
CA TYR A 66 -14.47 2.91 14.60
C TYR A 66 -14.81 3.41 13.20
N THR A 67 -15.81 4.28 13.08
CA THR A 67 -16.39 4.63 11.77
C THR A 67 -15.46 5.48 10.93
N MET A 68 -14.92 6.57 11.50
CA MET A 68 -13.93 7.40 10.78
C MET A 68 -12.64 6.64 10.52
N ALA A 69 -12.17 5.84 11.48
CA ALA A 69 -10.97 5.03 11.33
C ALA A 69 -11.09 4.05 10.15
N ILE A 70 -12.17 3.30 10.08
CA ILE A 70 -12.44 2.35 8.99
C ILE A 70 -12.61 3.08 7.65
N GLY A 71 -13.26 4.23 7.64
CA GLY A 71 -13.37 5.08 6.46
C GLY A 71 -11.99 5.50 5.93
N LEU A 72 -11.11 5.97 6.80
CA LEU A 72 -9.74 6.37 6.43
C LEU A 72 -8.90 5.18 5.93
N LEU A 73 -9.03 4.00 6.55
CA LEU A 73 -8.36 2.79 6.06
C LEU A 73 -8.85 2.41 4.66
N TRP A 74 -10.17 2.42 4.44
CA TRP A 74 -10.77 2.13 3.14
C TRP A 74 -10.27 3.09 2.06
N TYR A 75 -10.45 4.41 2.29
CA TYR A 75 -10.05 5.42 1.31
C TYR A 75 -8.53 5.44 1.09
N GLY A 76 -7.75 5.15 2.12
CA GLY A 76 -6.30 5.03 2.00
C GLY A 76 -5.88 3.96 0.99
N LEU A 77 -6.50 2.78 1.01
CA LEU A 77 -6.26 1.72 0.02
C LEU A 77 -6.90 2.03 -1.33
N ALA A 78 -8.10 2.60 -1.37
CA ALA A 78 -8.77 2.97 -2.61
C ALA A 78 -7.93 3.99 -3.42
N ILE A 79 -7.38 5.00 -2.76
CA ILE A 79 -6.49 5.99 -3.40
C ILE A 79 -5.18 5.34 -3.90
N LYS A 80 -4.66 4.31 -3.23
CA LYS A 80 -3.52 3.54 -3.75
C LYS A 80 -3.88 2.72 -4.98
N ILE A 81 -5.11 2.20 -5.06
CA ILE A 81 -5.66 1.56 -6.26
C ILE A 81 -5.70 2.58 -7.41
N ASP A 82 -6.27 3.78 -7.17
CA ASP A 82 -6.32 4.86 -8.17
C ASP A 82 -4.92 5.24 -8.67
N ALA A 83 -3.92 5.26 -7.77
CA ALA A 83 -2.52 5.53 -8.15
C ALA A 83 -1.98 4.48 -9.12
N LEU A 84 -2.26 3.20 -8.89
CA LEU A 84 -1.83 2.10 -9.78
C LEU A 84 -2.61 2.07 -11.09
N GLU A 85 -3.92 2.33 -11.05
CA GLU A 85 -4.75 2.42 -12.26
C GLU A 85 -4.29 3.55 -13.17
N LEU A 86 -3.96 4.71 -12.58
CA LEU A 86 -3.41 5.84 -13.31
C LEU A 86 -2.06 5.50 -13.95
N GLU A 87 -1.18 4.80 -13.24
CA GLU A 87 0.12 4.34 -13.75
C GLU A 87 -0.03 3.33 -14.90
N LEU A 88 -1.07 2.50 -14.86
CA LEU A 88 -1.41 1.54 -15.91
C LEU A 88 -2.18 2.15 -17.09
N ASN A 89 -2.57 3.44 -17.01
CA ASN A 89 -3.49 4.12 -17.93
C ASN A 89 -4.86 3.41 -18.03
N ILE A 90 -5.32 2.82 -16.93
CA ILE A 90 -6.68 2.27 -16.82
C ILE A 90 -7.63 3.44 -16.50
N LYS A 91 -8.73 3.53 -17.23
CA LYS A 91 -9.76 4.51 -16.89
C LYS A 91 -10.46 4.09 -15.61
N SER A 92 -10.18 4.78 -14.53
CA SER A 92 -10.93 4.68 -13.29
C SER A 92 -12.22 5.49 -13.40
N GLU A 93 -13.33 4.94 -12.92
CA GLU A 93 -14.57 5.70 -12.76
C GLU A 93 -14.46 6.59 -11.52
N PRO A 94 -14.46 7.92 -11.63
CA PRO A 94 -14.04 8.84 -10.57
C PRO A 94 -14.89 8.77 -9.30
N TYR A 95 -16.06 8.15 -9.34
CA TYR A 95 -16.98 8.07 -8.21
C TYR A 95 -17.14 6.66 -7.64
N SER A 96 -16.59 5.63 -8.29
CA SER A 96 -16.76 4.22 -7.86
C SER A 96 -16.21 3.99 -6.45
N ALA A 97 -15.01 4.46 -6.16
CA ALA A 97 -14.40 4.37 -4.84
C ALA A 97 -15.21 5.10 -3.76
N LEU A 98 -15.78 6.28 -4.10
CA LEU A 98 -16.61 7.05 -3.18
C LEU A 98 -17.90 6.30 -2.83
N PHE A 99 -18.63 5.80 -3.83
CA PHE A 99 -19.89 5.08 -3.62
C PHE A 99 -19.67 3.75 -2.88
N LEU A 100 -18.66 2.96 -3.27
CA LEU A 100 -18.32 1.72 -2.60
C LEU A 100 -17.87 1.97 -1.16
N GLY A 101 -17.08 3.01 -0.92
CA GLY A 101 -16.66 3.41 0.42
C GLY A 101 -17.83 3.85 1.28
N ALA A 102 -18.74 4.68 0.76
CA ALA A 102 -19.94 5.10 1.48
C ALA A 102 -20.85 3.91 1.82
N ALA A 103 -21.07 2.99 0.86
CA ALA A 103 -21.83 1.77 1.09
C ALA A 103 -21.18 0.89 2.16
N TYR A 104 -19.87 0.69 2.09
CA TYR A 104 -19.12 -0.07 3.09
C TYR A 104 -19.22 0.53 4.49
N ILE A 105 -19.00 1.85 4.61
CA ILE A 105 -19.09 2.54 5.89
C ILE A 105 -20.52 2.46 6.45
N SER A 106 -21.54 2.58 5.60
CA SER A 106 -22.95 2.46 6.00
C SER A 106 -23.26 1.06 6.54
N VAL A 107 -22.80 0.00 5.86
CA VAL A 107 -22.95 -1.39 6.31
C VAL A 107 -22.22 -1.60 7.65
N TYR A 108 -20.99 -1.10 7.74
CA TYR A 108 -20.20 -1.21 8.97
C TYR A 108 -20.88 -0.51 10.16
N GLU A 109 -21.41 0.69 9.92
CA GLU A 109 -22.12 1.48 10.95
C GLU A 109 -23.45 0.84 11.36
N PHE A 110 -24.16 0.25 10.41
CA PHE A 110 -25.39 -0.51 10.71
C PHE A 110 -25.12 -1.66 11.69
N PHE A 111 -24.06 -2.46 11.45
CA PHE A 111 -23.67 -3.54 12.36
C PHE A 111 -22.97 -3.06 13.63
N ARG A 112 -22.66 -1.77 13.75
CA ARG A 112 -22.17 -1.16 14.98
C ARG A 112 -23.28 -0.66 15.87
N THR A 113 -24.31 -0.02 15.28
CA THR A 113 -25.32 0.75 16.02
C THR A 113 -26.69 0.09 16.04
N ALA A 114 -27.24 -0.22 14.88
CA ALA A 114 -28.60 -0.74 14.76
C ALA A 114 -28.72 -2.24 15.05
N PHE A 115 -27.71 -3.00 14.66
CA PHE A 115 -27.69 -4.45 14.86
C PHE A 115 -26.29 -4.89 15.35
N PRO A 116 -25.96 -4.67 16.62
CA PRO A 116 -24.62 -4.83 17.15
C PRO A 116 -24.17 -6.29 17.14
N GLN A 117 -23.50 -6.68 16.03
CA GLN A 117 -22.87 -7.98 15.88
C GLN A 117 -21.36 -7.81 15.60
N PRO A 118 -20.51 -7.87 16.63
CA PRO A 118 -19.07 -7.65 16.49
C PRO A 118 -18.42 -8.59 15.51
N MET A 119 -18.85 -9.86 15.45
CA MET A 119 -18.31 -10.87 14.55
C MET A 119 -18.60 -10.54 13.07
N VAL A 120 -19.83 -10.17 12.74
CA VAL A 120 -20.21 -9.81 11.36
C VAL A 120 -19.45 -8.56 10.91
N ARG A 121 -19.43 -7.53 11.77
CA ARG A 121 -18.71 -6.28 11.50
C ARG A 121 -17.24 -6.52 11.24
N PHE A 122 -16.59 -7.33 12.08
CA PHE A 122 -15.18 -7.69 11.92
C PHE A 122 -14.96 -8.48 10.63
N SER A 123 -15.78 -9.49 10.35
CA SER A 123 -15.67 -10.31 9.15
C SER A 123 -15.84 -9.50 7.88
N VAL A 124 -16.82 -8.62 7.81
CA VAL A 124 -17.03 -7.70 6.68
C VAL A 124 -15.80 -6.81 6.49
N GLY A 125 -15.27 -6.23 7.57
CA GLY A 125 -14.06 -5.41 7.49
C GLY A 125 -12.85 -6.17 6.96
N MET A 126 -12.61 -7.40 7.45
CA MET A 126 -11.50 -8.24 6.99
C MET A 126 -11.66 -8.67 5.54
N LEU A 127 -12.87 -9.09 5.13
CA LEU A 127 -13.13 -9.49 3.73
C LEU A 127 -12.87 -8.34 2.76
N VAL A 128 -13.34 -7.15 3.11
CA VAL A 128 -13.11 -5.96 2.28
C VAL A 128 -11.62 -5.64 2.18
N PHE A 129 -10.89 -5.70 3.27
CA PHE A 129 -9.44 -5.47 3.29
C PHE A 129 -8.67 -6.52 2.46
N VAL A 130 -9.03 -7.80 2.61
CA VAL A 130 -8.47 -8.89 1.81
C VAL A 130 -8.73 -8.66 0.32
N PHE A 131 -9.97 -8.31 -0.04
CA PHE A 131 -10.35 -8.07 -1.42
C PHE A 131 -9.57 -6.89 -2.03
N GLN A 132 -9.47 -5.76 -1.33
CA GLN A 132 -8.66 -4.61 -1.78
C GLN A 132 -7.19 -4.99 -1.94
N SER A 133 -6.62 -5.74 -0.98
CA SER A 133 -5.22 -6.17 -1.06
C SER A 133 -4.96 -7.09 -2.24
N LEU A 134 -5.84 -8.05 -2.50
CA LEU A 134 -5.74 -8.94 -3.67
C LEU A 134 -5.92 -8.16 -4.98
N PHE A 135 -6.81 -7.17 -5.01
CA PHE A 135 -7.01 -6.33 -6.18
C PHE A 135 -5.77 -5.48 -6.48
N ILE A 136 -5.15 -4.88 -5.46
CA ILE A 136 -3.85 -4.21 -5.61
C ILE A 136 -2.79 -5.20 -6.14
N GLY A 137 -2.72 -6.41 -5.56
CA GLY A 137 -1.83 -7.47 -6.04
C GLY A 137 -2.05 -7.79 -7.52
N TYR A 138 -3.29 -7.90 -7.96
CA TYR A 138 -3.64 -8.12 -9.36
C TYR A 138 -3.16 -6.99 -10.28
N LEU A 139 -3.38 -5.73 -9.91
CA LEU A 139 -2.89 -4.55 -10.66
C LEU A 139 -1.36 -4.53 -10.74
N VAL A 140 -0.69 -4.79 -9.62
CA VAL A 140 0.78 -4.86 -9.57
C VAL A 140 1.32 -5.99 -10.44
N LEU A 141 0.65 -7.16 -10.47
CA LEU A 141 1.03 -8.27 -11.35
C LEU A 141 0.85 -7.93 -12.83
N ALA A 142 -0.23 -7.24 -13.18
CA ALA A 142 -0.45 -6.73 -14.53
C ALA A 142 0.66 -5.74 -14.93
N PHE A 143 1.04 -4.88 -14.01
CA PHE A 143 2.14 -3.93 -14.17
C PHE A 143 3.50 -4.63 -14.33
N TYR A 144 3.79 -5.64 -13.51
CA TYR A 144 5.00 -6.45 -13.63
C TYR A 144 5.10 -7.15 -15.00
N LYS A 145 4.01 -7.69 -15.51
CA LYS A 145 3.99 -8.32 -16.86
C LYS A 145 4.40 -7.35 -17.96
N ARG A 146 4.11 -6.06 -17.80
CA ARG A 146 4.44 -5.00 -18.74
C ARG A 146 5.89 -4.54 -18.64
N GLU A 147 6.40 -4.31 -17.42
CA GLU A 147 7.69 -3.63 -17.22
C GLU A 147 8.82 -4.54 -16.71
N LYS A 148 8.47 -5.72 -16.14
CA LYS A 148 9.45 -6.72 -15.63
C LYS A 148 10.38 -6.18 -14.52
N LEU A 149 9.95 -5.14 -13.77
CA LEU A 149 10.73 -4.56 -12.69
C LEU A 149 10.65 -5.41 -11.43
N GLN A 150 11.78 -5.61 -10.76
CA GLN A 150 11.85 -6.48 -9.58
C GLN A 150 11.10 -5.90 -8.37
N SER A 151 11.10 -4.59 -8.24
CA SER A 151 10.33 -3.88 -7.20
C SER A 151 8.84 -4.19 -7.25
N LEU A 152 8.27 -4.41 -8.45
CA LEU A 152 6.87 -4.82 -8.60
C LEU A 152 6.59 -6.22 -8.06
N LEU A 153 7.54 -7.15 -8.15
CA LEU A 153 7.39 -8.48 -7.52
C LEU A 153 7.35 -8.36 -5.99
N TRP A 154 8.22 -7.55 -5.40
CA TRP A 154 8.19 -7.31 -3.96
C TRP A 154 6.87 -6.68 -3.52
N LEU A 155 6.36 -5.72 -4.30
CA LEU A 155 5.07 -5.10 -4.03
C LEU A 155 3.93 -6.11 -4.13
N PHE A 156 3.93 -6.97 -5.15
CA PHE A 156 2.95 -8.05 -5.33
C PHE A 156 2.95 -9.01 -4.13
N PHE A 157 4.11 -9.56 -3.78
CA PHE A 157 4.22 -10.48 -2.65
C PHE A 157 3.80 -9.83 -1.33
N THR A 158 4.08 -8.56 -1.15
CA THR A 158 3.68 -7.80 0.04
C THR A 158 2.16 -7.78 0.20
N PHE A 159 1.41 -7.44 -0.84
CA PHE A 159 -0.05 -7.40 -0.77
C PHE A 159 -0.69 -8.78 -0.68
N VAL A 160 -0.15 -9.78 -1.38
CA VAL A 160 -0.62 -11.16 -1.29
C VAL A 160 -0.37 -11.74 0.10
N ALA A 161 0.81 -11.52 0.66
CA ALA A 161 1.14 -11.99 2.02
C ALA A 161 0.27 -11.29 3.08
N ALA A 162 0.03 -9.98 2.94
CA ALA A 162 -0.87 -9.26 3.84
C ALA A 162 -2.32 -9.79 3.74
N ALA A 163 -2.81 -10.07 2.52
CA ALA A 163 -4.11 -10.70 2.32
C ALA A 163 -4.17 -12.08 3.00
N ALA A 164 -3.14 -12.91 2.81
CA ALA A 164 -3.07 -14.24 3.43
C ALA A 164 -3.10 -14.17 4.97
N LEU A 165 -2.32 -13.27 5.57
CA LEU A 165 -2.33 -13.06 7.03
C LEU A 165 -3.72 -12.63 7.54
N ASN A 166 -4.42 -11.78 6.81
CA ASN A 166 -5.77 -11.35 7.17
C ASN A 166 -6.83 -12.44 6.94
N VAL A 167 -6.65 -13.32 5.95
CA VAL A 167 -7.49 -14.52 5.79
C VAL A 167 -7.29 -15.48 6.97
N ILE A 168 -6.05 -15.73 7.38
CA ILE A 168 -5.76 -16.54 8.56
C ILE A 168 -6.44 -15.96 9.79
N LYS A 169 -6.32 -14.64 9.99
CA LYS A 169 -6.98 -13.94 11.09
C LYS A 169 -8.50 -14.10 11.05
N LEU A 170 -9.11 -13.95 9.88
CA LEU A 170 -10.54 -14.14 9.69
C LEU A 170 -10.97 -15.58 10.04
N LEU A 171 -10.22 -16.59 9.59
CA LEU A 171 -10.49 -17.99 9.90
C LEU A 171 -10.42 -18.27 11.40
N LEU A 172 -9.43 -17.72 12.12
CA LEU A 172 -9.30 -17.88 13.57
C LEU A 172 -10.50 -17.29 14.33
N VAL A 173 -11.04 -16.15 13.86
CA VAL A 173 -12.22 -15.54 14.45
C VAL A 173 -13.48 -16.36 14.12
N VAL A 174 -13.67 -16.77 12.86
CA VAL A 174 -14.86 -17.54 12.43
C VAL A 174 -14.91 -18.91 13.12
N THR A 175 -13.77 -19.55 13.35
CA THR A 175 -13.69 -20.83 14.09
C THR A 175 -13.83 -20.68 15.60
N GLY A 176 -13.96 -19.44 16.10
CA GLY A 176 -14.08 -19.17 17.54
C GLY A 176 -12.78 -19.31 18.34
N TYR A 177 -11.64 -19.47 17.64
CA TYR A 177 -10.33 -19.56 18.29
C TYR A 177 -9.88 -18.22 18.90
N THR A 178 -10.28 -17.13 18.27
CA THR A 178 -10.04 -15.76 18.77
C THR A 178 -11.35 -14.98 18.77
N GLN A 179 -11.44 -13.98 19.65
CA GLN A 179 -12.61 -13.09 19.68
C GLN A 179 -12.48 -11.98 18.63
N PRO A 180 -13.60 -11.46 18.09
CA PRO A 180 -13.59 -10.41 17.05
C PRO A 180 -13.20 -9.02 17.61
N ASP A 181 -12.67 -8.95 18.82
CA ASP A 181 -12.25 -7.69 19.42
C ASP A 181 -10.72 -7.54 19.37
N VAL A 182 -10.28 -6.29 19.21
CA VAL A 182 -8.86 -5.94 19.00
C VAL A 182 -7.97 -6.32 20.19
N SER A 183 -8.56 -6.72 21.32
CA SER A 183 -7.82 -6.94 22.57
C SER A 183 -7.59 -8.40 22.96
N SER A 184 -8.00 -9.39 22.16
CA SER A 184 -8.33 -10.69 22.72
C SER A 184 -7.26 -11.78 22.69
N SER A 185 -6.20 -11.71 21.86
CA SER A 185 -5.13 -12.73 21.89
C SER A 185 -3.80 -12.21 21.40
N GLU A 186 -2.70 -12.81 21.90
CA GLU A 186 -1.32 -12.53 21.44
C GLU A 186 -1.16 -12.86 19.96
N ILE A 187 -1.80 -13.93 19.47
CA ILE A 187 -1.75 -14.35 18.07
C ILE A 187 -2.41 -13.33 17.14
N ASP A 188 -3.57 -12.82 17.54
CA ASP A 188 -4.29 -11.82 16.76
C ASP A 188 -3.50 -10.50 16.64
N GLY A 189 -2.89 -10.10 17.75
CA GLY A 189 -1.96 -8.97 17.78
C GLY A 189 -0.77 -9.17 16.86
N LEU A 190 -0.15 -10.35 16.89
CA LEU A 190 1.00 -10.68 16.06
C LEU A 190 0.66 -10.66 14.57
N LEU A 191 -0.46 -11.24 14.16
CA LEU A 191 -0.92 -11.24 12.75
C LEU A 191 -1.19 -9.80 12.26
N THR A 192 -1.83 -8.98 13.10
CA THR A 192 -2.12 -7.58 12.78
C THR A 192 -0.83 -6.77 12.62
N VAL A 193 0.10 -6.91 13.57
CA VAL A 193 1.40 -6.22 13.53
C VAL A 193 2.19 -6.66 12.32
N SER A 194 2.27 -7.96 12.06
CA SER A 194 3.03 -8.50 10.92
C SER A 194 2.48 -8.01 9.58
N SER A 195 1.16 -8.06 9.38
CA SER A 195 0.54 -7.56 8.14
C SER A 195 0.70 -6.05 7.99
N GLY A 196 0.55 -5.30 9.09
CA GLY A 196 0.74 -3.86 9.11
C GLY A 196 2.17 -3.44 8.80
N LEU A 197 3.17 -4.05 9.43
CA LEU A 197 4.58 -3.77 9.17
C LEU A 197 4.99 -4.16 7.74
N LEU A 198 4.53 -5.31 7.27
CA LEU A 198 4.80 -5.76 5.90
C LEU A 198 4.33 -4.72 4.88
N LEU A 199 3.09 -4.27 4.99
CA LEU A 199 2.52 -3.27 4.09
C LEU A 199 3.15 -1.88 4.28
N ALA A 200 3.42 -1.46 5.52
CA ALA A 200 4.00 -0.15 5.81
C ALA A 200 5.44 -0.07 5.31
N VAL A 201 6.27 -1.04 5.65
CA VAL A 201 7.71 -1.01 5.36
C VAL A 201 7.98 -1.51 3.96
N VAL A 202 7.70 -2.81 3.71
CA VAL A 202 8.06 -3.44 2.42
C VAL A 202 7.27 -2.81 1.28
N GLY A 203 5.97 -2.54 1.47
CA GLY A 203 5.13 -1.91 0.46
C GLY A 203 5.60 -0.53 0.04
N ASN A 204 6.00 0.34 0.98
CA ASN A 204 6.52 1.67 0.64
C ASN A 204 7.93 1.60 0.03
N PHE A 205 8.84 0.76 0.54
CA PHE A 205 10.16 0.58 -0.07
C PHE A 205 10.07 -0.01 -1.48
N ALA A 206 9.20 -0.99 -1.71
CA ALA A 206 8.97 -1.55 -3.04
C ALA A 206 8.42 -0.49 -4.02
N PHE A 207 7.51 0.38 -3.55
CA PHE A 207 7.01 1.48 -4.37
C PHE A 207 8.09 2.51 -4.70
N VAL A 208 8.92 2.93 -3.75
CA VAL A 208 10.08 3.81 -4.01
C VAL A 208 11.06 3.13 -4.95
N GLY A 209 11.34 1.84 -4.72
CA GLY A 209 12.22 1.01 -5.54
C GLY A 209 11.80 0.98 -7.00
N LEU A 210 10.50 0.93 -7.30
CA LEU A 210 9.94 1.00 -8.64
C LEU A 210 10.41 2.25 -9.40
N TYR A 211 10.35 3.42 -8.79
CA TYR A 211 10.76 4.67 -9.43
C TYR A 211 12.27 4.80 -9.54
N LEU A 212 13.01 4.31 -8.54
CA LEU A 212 14.48 4.29 -8.59
C LEU A 212 14.99 3.32 -9.66
N GLU A 213 14.41 2.13 -9.75
CA GLU A 213 14.75 1.13 -10.77
C GLU A 213 14.51 1.68 -12.19
N ARG A 214 13.39 2.34 -12.42
CA ARG A 214 13.09 3.05 -13.68
C ARG A 214 14.11 4.16 -13.98
N ALA A 215 14.50 4.94 -12.99
CA ALA A 215 15.47 6.01 -13.13
C ALA A 215 16.86 5.44 -13.54
N VAL A 216 17.29 4.36 -12.90
CA VAL A 216 18.55 3.68 -13.21
C VAL A 216 18.54 3.13 -14.64
N ILE A 217 17.46 2.44 -15.05
CA ILE A 217 17.33 1.92 -16.41
C ILE A 217 17.35 3.05 -17.45
N ALA A 218 16.63 4.15 -17.18
CA ALA A 218 16.61 5.31 -18.07
C ALA A 218 17.99 5.97 -18.18
N GLN A 219 18.74 6.06 -17.08
CA GLN A 219 20.09 6.60 -17.08
C GLN A 219 21.09 5.69 -17.85
N ALA A 220 21.02 4.38 -17.60
CA ALA A 220 21.84 3.40 -18.32
C ALA A 220 21.61 3.45 -19.85
N SER A 221 20.35 3.57 -20.26
CA SER A 221 20.02 3.67 -21.69
C SER A 221 20.52 4.97 -22.34
N LYS A 222 20.51 6.09 -21.60
CA LYS A 222 21.10 7.36 -22.08
C LYS A 222 22.61 7.24 -22.26
N LEU A 223 23.29 6.66 -21.27
CA LEU A 223 24.74 6.48 -21.31
C LEU A 223 25.14 5.58 -22.49
N SER A 224 24.44 4.47 -22.70
CA SER A 224 24.69 3.57 -23.83
C SER A 224 24.57 4.30 -25.20
N ARG A 225 23.55 5.14 -25.38
CA ARG A 225 23.38 5.94 -26.59
C ARG A 225 24.50 6.96 -26.76
N GLN A 226 24.99 7.59 -25.72
CA GLN A 226 26.10 8.53 -25.74
C GLN A 226 27.40 7.83 -26.18
N VAL A 227 27.68 6.64 -25.62
CA VAL A 227 28.85 5.84 -26.02
C VAL A 227 28.76 5.47 -27.49
N GLU A 228 27.62 5.00 -27.98
CA GLU A 228 27.43 4.66 -29.40
C GLU A 228 27.66 5.88 -30.34
N GLN A 229 27.16 7.05 -29.92
CA GLN A 229 27.38 8.29 -30.67
C GLN A 229 28.88 8.67 -30.76
N LEU A 230 29.60 8.56 -29.62
CA LEU A 230 31.05 8.84 -29.59
C LEU A 230 31.84 7.85 -30.46
N GLU A 231 31.48 6.58 -30.42
CA GLU A 231 32.12 5.55 -31.31
C GLU A 231 31.89 5.84 -32.78
N ARG A 232 30.67 6.23 -33.17
CA ARG A 232 30.37 6.64 -34.56
C ARG A 232 31.19 7.88 -34.97
N GLN A 233 31.28 8.90 -34.13
CA GLN A 233 32.09 10.10 -34.39
C GLN A 233 33.56 9.76 -34.55
N ARG A 234 34.09 8.89 -33.69
CA ARG A 234 35.46 8.41 -33.75
C ARG A 234 35.74 7.65 -35.08
N SER A 235 34.82 6.79 -35.49
CA SER A 235 34.94 6.03 -36.74
C SER A 235 34.95 6.97 -37.95
N ILE A 236 34.08 7.98 -37.99
CA ILE A 236 34.03 8.99 -39.06
C ILE A 236 35.34 9.80 -39.09
N GLY A 237 35.85 10.22 -37.92
CA GLY A 237 37.11 10.95 -37.80
C GLY A 237 38.31 10.12 -38.34
N LEU A 238 38.36 8.83 -38.00
CA LEU A 238 39.40 7.92 -38.52
C LEU A 238 39.31 7.72 -40.03
N MET A 239 38.10 7.60 -40.58
CA MET A 239 37.94 7.53 -42.07
C MET A 239 38.36 8.84 -42.73
N ALA A 240 37.97 9.99 -42.20
CA ALA A 240 38.36 11.29 -42.73
C ALA A 240 39.88 11.49 -42.77
N THR A 241 40.62 11.04 -41.75
CA THR A 241 42.09 11.10 -41.73
C THR A 241 42.72 10.10 -42.71
N SER A 242 42.10 8.94 -42.96
CA SER A 242 42.61 7.96 -43.93
C SER A 242 42.42 8.40 -45.37
N PHE A 243 41.48 9.29 -45.68
CA PHE A 243 41.28 9.87 -47.02
C PHE A 243 42.15 11.12 -47.25
N ALA A 244 42.75 11.70 -46.21
CA ALA A 244 43.61 12.88 -46.32
C ALA A 244 45.10 12.55 -46.54
N HIS A 245 45.48 11.29 -46.51
CA HIS A 245 46.78 10.74 -46.88
C HIS A 245 46.71 9.99 -48.20
#